data_d062a74d7d0c90a8825f74d3af0bba0b
#
_entry.id   d062a74d7d0c90a8825f74d3af0bba0b
#
_cell.length_a   1.000
_cell.length_b   1.000
_cell.length_c   1.000
_cell.angle_alpha   90.00
_cell.angle_beta   90.00
_cell.angle_gamma   90.00
#
_symmetry.space_group_name_H-M   'P 1'
#
loop_
_entity.id
_entity.type
_entity.pdbx_description
1 polymer ?
#
loop_
_entity_poly.entity_id
_entity_poly.type
_entity_poly.pdbx_seq_one_letter_code
_entity_poly.pdbx_strand_id
1 'polypeptide(L)'
;MSGNTFGTLFTVTTFGESHGPALGAIVDGCPPGLELSAADLMPDIERRRSGTSHFTSQRKEPDEVRILSGVFEGRTTGTSIGLLVENTDQRSRDYDKIKDRFRPGHADYTYQQKYGFRDYRGGGRSSARETVMRVAAGGIARKYLRERLGIEIFGYLSAIGPLDLAPVDPPSAYDNPFFCPDPSRIAELEQLMWDVRKAGDSLGARVTVVARGVPPGLGEPVFDRLDADLAHAMMSINAVKGVEIGDGFATVRQRGSEHRDELTPSGFATNHAGGILGGISSGQDIVVHMALKPTSSIQVPGMTINMDGEPVDVVTTGRHDPCVGLRATPIAEAMLALVLMDHYLRHRGQNADVSSSTPVLPGSAAF
;
A
#
# COMPACT_ATOMS: atom_id res chain seq x y z
N MET A 1 10.67 12.30 -14.74
CA MET A 1 11.40 11.26 -13.94
C MET A 1 10.98 9.88 -14.41
N SER A 2 11.85 8.87 -14.24
CA SER A 2 11.45 7.47 -14.50
C SER A 2 10.47 7.00 -13.42
N GLY A 3 9.58 6.05 -13.75
CA GLY A 3 8.53 5.54 -12.85
C GLY A 3 9.02 4.66 -11.68
N ASN A 4 10.29 4.74 -11.29
CA ASN A 4 10.86 3.97 -10.18
C ASN A 4 11.13 4.81 -8.93
N THR A 5 10.88 6.11 -8.99
CA THR A 5 11.03 7.05 -7.88
C THR A 5 9.68 7.67 -7.53
N PHE A 6 9.38 7.73 -6.24
CA PHE A 6 8.18 8.32 -5.66
C PHE A 6 8.57 9.37 -4.62
N GLY A 7 7.76 10.44 -4.46
CA GLY A 7 7.99 11.53 -3.51
C GLY A 7 8.76 12.71 -4.11
N THR A 8 8.78 13.82 -3.39
CA THR A 8 9.43 15.10 -3.77
C THR A 8 10.60 15.43 -2.85
N LEU A 9 10.38 15.53 -1.54
CA LEU A 9 11.40 15.76 -0.52
C LEU A 9 11.75 14.49 0.25
N PHE A 10 10.75 13.64 0.52
CA PHE A 10 10.98 12.29 1.03
C PHE A 10 10.84 11.32 -0.13
N THR A 11 11.94 10.97 -0.75
CA THR A 11 11.90 10.18 -1.99
C THR A 11 12.28 8.74 -1.75
N VAL A 12 11.63 7.85 -2.52
CA VAL A 12 11.93 6.41 -2.52
C VAL A 12 12.16 5.96 -3.95
N THR A 13 13.35 5.47 -4.26
CA THR A 13 13.67 4.81 -5.54
C THR A 13 13.81 3.33 -5.31
N THR A 14 13.00 2.50 -5.98
CA THR A 14 13.05 1.04 -5.86
C THR A 14 13.64 0.38 -7.10
N PHE A 15 14.36 -0.74 -6.90
CA PHE A 15 14.96 -1.54 -7.97
C PHE A 15 14.94 -3.04 -7.64
N GLY A 16 15.29 -3.87 -8.62
CA GLY A 16 15.33 -5.32 -8.51
C GLY A 16 14.02 -6.00 -8.96
N GLU A 17 14.11 -7.24 -9.38
CA GLU A 17 13.04 -8.08 -9.93
C GLU A 17 12.69 -9.23 -8.98
N SER A 18 11.46 -9.76 -9.11
CA SER A 18 10.94 -10.82 -8.23
C SER A 18 11.75 -12.12 -8.24
N HIS A 19 12.46 -12.39 -9.34
CA HIS A 19 13.33 -13.55 -9.54
C HIS A 19 14.78 -13.14 -9.85
N GLY A 20 15.14 -11.87 -9.62
CA GLY A 20 16.51 -11.39 -9.56
C GLY A 20 17.18 -11.75 -8.23
N PRO A 21 18.46 -11.43 -8.04
CA PRO A 21 19.21 -11.78 -6.82
C PRO A 21 18.67 -11.09 -5.57
N ALA A 22 18.24 -9.85 -5.70
CA ALA A 22 17.77 -9.02 -4.59
C ALA A 22 16.81 -7.94 -5.07
N LEU A 23 16.13 -7.32 -4.09
CA LEU A 23 15.37 -6.09 -4.23
C LEU A 23 16.03 -5.03 -3.37
N GLY A 24 15.99 -3.77 -3.82
CA GLY A 24 16.53 -2.68 -3.05
C GLY A 24 15.69 -1.42 -3.14
N ALA A 25 15.94 -0.52 -2.19
CA ALA A 25 15.42 0.83 -2.21
C ALA A 25 16.49 1.82 -1.75
N ILE A 26 16.40 3.03 -2.28
CA ILE A 26 17.10 4.19 -1.75
C ILE A 26 16.03 5.15 -1.23
N VAL A 27 16.12 5.47 0.06
CA VAL A 27 15.27 6.48 0.71
C VAL A 27 16.14 7.72 0.91
N ASP A 28 15.70 8.85 0.38
CA ASP A 28 16.38 10.14 0.57
C ASP A 28 15.43 11.16 1.19
N GLY A 29 16.00 12.20 1.84
CA GLY A 29 15.23 13.21 2.55
C GLY A 29 14.79 12.82 3.97
N CYS A 30 15.20 11.66 4.50
CA CYS A 30 14.92 11.33 5.90
C CYS A 30 15.69 12.27 6.83
N PRO A 31 15.04 13.02 7.74
CA PRO A 31 15.73 13.90 8.67
C PRO A 31 16.72 13.13 9.55
N PRO A 32 17.86 13.77 9.96
CA PRO A 32 18.84 13.15 10.84
C PRO A 32 18.30 12.97 12.26
N GLY A 33 18.90 12.00 12.98
CA GLY A 33 18.67 11.80 14.41
C GLY A 33 17.44 10.95 14.77
N LEU A 34 16.79 10.31 13.79
CA LEU A 34 15.82 9.26 14.05
C LEU A 34 16.57 7.99 14.47
N GLU A 35 16.21 7.40 15.60
CA GLU A 35 16.70 6.06 15.96
C GLU A 35 16.16 5.04 14.96
N LEU A 36 17.06 4.31 14.29
CA LEU A 36 16.68 3.40 13.21
C LEU A 36 17.61 2.19 13.15
N SER A 37 16.99 1.02 13.15
CA SER A 37 17.62 -0.27 12.91
C SER A 37 16.76 -1.13 11.98
N ALA A 38 17.30 -2.23 11.47
CA ALA A 38 16.50 -3.18 10.69
C ALA A 38 15.33 -3.76 11.49
N ALA A 39 15.49 -3.94 12.81
CA ALA A 39 14.44 -4.45 13.68
C ALA A 39 13.20 -3.53 13.74
N ASP A 40 13.35 -2.23 13.55
CA ASP A 40 12.23 -1.29 13.52
C ASP A 40 11.32 -1.49 12.28
N LEU A 41 11.85 -2.05 11.21
CA LEU A 41 11.16 -2.26 9.94
C LEU A 41 10.50 -3.64 9.85
N MET A 42 11.00 -4.61 10.62
CA MET A 42 10.55 -6.00 10.54
C MET A 42 9.07 -6.21 10.84
N PRO A 43 8.43 -5.56 11.83
CA PRO A 43 7.02 -5.79 12.13
C PRO A 43 6.09 -5.54 10.92
N ASP A 44 6.31 -4.46 10.16
CA ASP A 44 5.51 -4.16 8.98
C ASP A 44 5.82 -5.12 7.82
N ILE A 45 7.08 -5.52 7.67
CA ILE A 45 7.51 -6.48 6.66
C ILE A 45 6.93 -7.86 6.93
N GLU A 46 6.92 -8.32 8.17
CA GLU A 46 6.34 -9.60 8.58
C GLU A 46 4.84 -9.66 8.28
N ARG A 47 4.10 -8.59 8.54
CA ARG A 47 2.68 -8.48 8.20
C ARG A 47 2.43 -8.56 6.69
N ARG A 48 3.35 -8.03 5.87
CA ARG A 48 3.29 -8.08 4.40
C ARG A 48 3.77 -9.43 3.84
N ARG A 49 4.61 -10.17 4.55
CA ARG A 49 5.29 -11.37 4.05
C ARG A 49 4.30 -12.45 3.58
N SER A 50 4.68 -13.19 2.52
CA SER A 50 3.95 -14.38 2.09
C SER A 50 4.22 -15.58 3.00
N GLY A 51 3.32 -16.57 2.98
CA GLY A 51 3.49 -17.81 3.78
C GLY A 51 3.18 -17.67 5.27
N THR A 52 2.57 -16.54 5.69
CA THR A 52 2.14 -16.30 7.07
C THR A 52 0.83 -17.01 7.42
N SER A 53 0.04 -17.38 6.41
CA SER A 53 -1.22 -18.11 6.59
C SER A 53 -1.44 -19.12 5.46
N HIS A 54 -2.40 -20.04 5.66
CA HIS A 54 -2.83 -20.97 4.61
C HIS A 54 -3.50 -20.28 3.42
N PHE A 55 -3.93 -19.03 3.58
CA PHE A 55 -4.65 -18.23 2.58
C PHE A 55 -3.75 -17.29 1.78
N THR A 56 -2.45 -17.28 2.05
CA THR A 56 -1.46 -16.53 1.29
C THR A 56 -0.56 -17.46 0.47
N SER A 57 0.17 -16.89 -0.48
CA SER A 57 1.16 -17.62 -1.29
C SER A 57 2.13 -18.39 -0.38
N GLN A 58 2.42 -19.63 -0.77
CA GLN A 58 3.34 -20.52 -0.04
C GLN A 58 4.82 -20.24 -0.32
N ARG A 59 5.17 -19.11 -0.96
CA ARG A 59 6.55 -18.66 -1.09
C ARG A 59 7.07 -18.25 0.30
N LYS A 60 8.19 -18.82 0.70
CA LYS A 60 8.80 -18.58 2.01
C LYS A 60 10.07 -17.75 1.84
N GLU A 61 9.94 -16.44 2.03
CA GLU A 61 11.07 -15.52 2.05
C GLU A 61 11.25 -15.00 3.49
N PRO A 62 12.45 -14.94 4.02
CA PRO A 62 12.70 -14.34 5.34
C PRO A 62 12.42 -12.83 5.32
N ASP A 63 12.59 -12.19 4.16
CA ASP A 63 12.43 -10.74 3.94
C ASP A 63 13.27 -9.90 4.92
N GLU A 64 14.45 -10.40 5.31
CA GLU A 64 15.37 -9.68 6.18
C GLU A 64 15.90 -8.44 5.48
N VAL A 65 15.60 -7.27 6.06
CA VAL A 65 16.08 -6.00 5.54
C VAL A 65 17.46 -5.70 6.07
N ARG A 66 18.36 -5.37 5.15
CA ARG A 66 19.68 -4.83 5.46
C ARG A 66 19.70 -3.33 5.20
N ILE A 67 20.16 -2.55 6.17
CA ILE A 67 20.44 -1.12 6.01
C ILE A 67 21.92 -1.00 5.62
N LEU A 68 22.20 -0.43 4.45
CA LEU A 68 23.54 -0.37 3.87
C LEU A 68 24.21 1.00 4.07
N SER A 69 23.44 2.06 4.29
CA SER A 69 23.92 3.43 4.45
C SER A 69 22.88 4.31 5.15
N GLY A 70 23.25 5.55 5.46
CA GLY A 70 22.33 6.56 6.01
C GLY A 70 22.03 6.40 7.51
N VAL A 71 22.68 5.45 8.19
CA VAL A 71 22.55 5.22 9.63
C VAL A 71 23.94 5.08 10.24
N PHE A 72 24.22 5.81 11.32
CA PHE A 72 25.44 5.74 12.09
C PHE A 72 25.09 5.72 13.59
N GLU A 73 25.70 4.80 14.34
CA GLU A 73 25.42 4.57 15.78
C GLU A 73 23.91 4.46 16.08
N GLY A 74 23.15 3.77 15.21
CA GLY A 74 21.72 3.54 15.38
C GLY A 74 20.85 4.75 15.07
N ARG A 75 21.37 5.82 14.45
CA ARG A 75 20.61 7.03 14.11
C ARG A 75 20.77 7.41 12.64
N THR A 76 19.70 7.94 12.03
CA THR A 76 19.76 8.47 10.68
C THR A 76 20.72 9.65 10.61
N THR A 77 21.46 9.74 9.50
CA THR A 77 22.49 10.77 9.29
C THR A 77 21.97 11.97 8.47
N GLY A 78 20.80 11.87 7.88
CA GLY A 78 20.26 12.85 6.92
C GLY A 78 20.75 12.63 5.48
N THR A 79 21.54 11.57 5.25
CA THR A 79 21.96 11.15 3.90
C THR A 79 21.15 9.96 3.43
N SER A 80 21.31 9.53 2.17
CA SER A 80 20.54 8.46 1.56
C SER A 80 20.64 7.14 2.32
N ILE A 81 19.48 6.56 2.66
CA ILE A 81 19.38 5.26 3.33
C ILE A 81 19.23 4.18 2.26
N GLY A 82 20.24 3.33 2.13
CA GLY A 82 20.22 2.17 1.24
C GLY A 82 19.61 0.96 1.95
N LEU A 83 18.57 0.36 1.35
CA LEU A 83 17.89 -0.84 1.84
C LEU A 83 18.05 -1.99 0.84
N LEU A 84 18.26 -3.20 1.32
CA LEU A 84 18.38 -4.41 0.51
C LEU A 84 17.66 -5.59 1.16
N VAL A 85 16.95 -6.38 0.33
CA VAL A 85 16.35 -7.67 0.68
C VAL A 85 16.75 -8.70 -0.37
N GLU A 86 17.35 -9.81 0.04
CA GLU A 86 17.74 -10.90 -0.86
C GLU A 86 16.53 -11.78 -1.23
N ASN A 87 16.54 -12.33 -2.45
CA ASN A 87 15.58 -13.33 -2.88
C ASN A 87 16.15 -14.73 -2.66
N THR A 88 15.54 -15.51 -1.79
CA THR A 88 16.06 -16.84 -1.39
C THR A 88 15.21 -18.02 -1.86
N ASP A 89 13.88 -17.85 -2.04
CA ASP A 89 12.94 -18.89 -2.48
C ASP A 89 12.32 -18.60 -3.85
N GLN A 90 13.15 -18.24 -4.82
CA GLN A 90 12.72 -18.08 -6.21
C GLN A 90 12.71 -19.42 -6.96
N ARG A 91 11.63 -19.69 -7.74
CA ARG A 91 11.47 -20.91 -8.53
C ARG A 91 11.19 -20.58 -10.00
N SER A 92 12.22 -20.23 -10.73
CA SER A 92 12.12 -19.80 -12.13
C SER A 92 11.51 -20.87 -13.05
N ARG A 93 11.71 -22.16 -12.75
CA ARG A 93 11.16 -23.29 -13.51
C ARG A 93 9.64 -23.36 -13.56
N ASP A 94 8.95 -22.77 -12.57
CA ASP A 94 7.49 -22.75 -12.53
C ASP A 94 6.88 -21.95 -13.70
N TYR A 95 7.68 -21.12 -14.37
CA TYR A 95 7.27 -20.25 -15.48
C TYR A 95 7.68 -20.73 -16.87
N ASP A 96 8.43 -21.83 -16.98
CA ASP A 96 8.93 -22.32 -18.28
C ASP A 96 7.79 -22.71 -19.23
N LYS A 97 6.67 -23.20 -18.71
CA LYS A 97 5.49 -23.62 -19.49
C LYS A 97 4.67 -22.44 -20.04
N ILE A 98 4.87 -21.24 -19.53
CA ILE A 98 4.12 -20.04 -19.92
C ILE A 98 5.00 -18.90 -20.44
N LYS A 99 6.27 -19.19 -20.75
CA LYS A 99 7.23 -18.20 -21.23
C LYS A 99 6.85 -17.62 -22.60
N ASP A 100 6.20 -18.42 -23.43
CA ASP A 100 5.80 -18.14 -24.82
C ASP A 100 4.37 -17.58 -24.94
N ARG A 101 3.64 -17.38 -23.83
CA ARG A 101 2.25 -16.92 -23.83
C ARG A 101 2.02 -15.83 -22.79
N PHE A 102 0.92 -15.11 -22.92
CA PHE A 102 0.58 -13.99 -22.04
C PHE A 102 -0.54 -14.40 -21.09
N ARG A 103 -0.33 -14.22 -19.78
CA ARG A 103 -1.39 -14.47 -18.78
C ARG A 103 -2.48 -13.41 -18.91
N PRO A 104 -3.76 -13.79 -19.07
CA PRO A 104 -4.88 -12.84 -19.10
C PRO A 104 -4.92 -11.99 -17.82
N GLY A 105 -5.18 -10.68 -17.97
CA GLY A 105 -5.24 -9.77 -16.82
C GLY A 105 -3.92 -9.53 -16.07
N HIS A 106 -2.78 -10.10 -16.55
CA HIS A 106 -1.44 -9.85 -16.04
C HIS A 106 -0.68 -8.85 -16.93
N ALA A 107 0.44 -8.32 -16.44
CA ALA A 107 1.25 -7.33 -17.16
C ALA A 107 2.12 -7.92 -18.31
N ASP A 108 2.06 -9.22 -18.56
CA ASP A 108 2.93 -9.90 -19.52
C ASP A 108 2.90 -9.26 -20.90
N TYR A 109 1.70 -9.07 -21.46
CA TYR A 109 1.50 -8.48 -22.79
C TYR A 109 1.97 -7.02 -22.84
N THR A 110 1.59 -6.22 -21.85
CA THR A 110 1.92 -4.78 -21.84
C THR A 110 3.42 -4.53 -21.66
N TYR A 111 4.12 -5.36 -20.90
CA TYR A 111 5.59 -5.29 -20.78
C TYR A 111 6.26 -5.70 -22.08
N GLN A 112 5.79 -6.77 -22.74
CA GLN A 112 6.31 -7.20 -24.04
C GLN A 112 6.15 -6.10 -25.09
N GLN A 113 4.97 -5.46 -25.15
CA GLN A 113 4.71 -4.38 -26.11
C GLN A 113 5.53 -3.11 -25.81
N LYS A 114 5.69 -2.78 -24.53
CA LYS A 114 6.38 -1.54 -24.14
C LYS A 114 7.89 -1.63 -24.28
N TYR A 115 8.48 -2.76 -23.88
CA TYR A 115 9.93 -2.91 -23.77
C TYR A 115 10.54 -3.83 -24.85
N GLY A 116 9.71 -4.46 -25.71
CA GLY A 116 10.15 -5.38 -26.75
C GLY A 116 10.51 -6.78 -26.26
N PHE A 117 10.74 -6.94 -24.95
CA PHE A 117 10.98 -8.21 -24.27
C PHE A 117 10.53 -8.12 -22.81
N ARG A 118 10.39 -9.25 -22.14
CA ARG A 118 10.03 -9.31 -20.73
C ARG A 118 10.81 -10.40 -19.98
N ASP A 119 11.02 -10.20 -18.70
CA ASP A 119 11.35 -11.30 -17.80
C ASP A 119 10.08 -12.10 -17.50
N TYR A 120 9.94 -13.29 -18.07
CA TYR A 120 8.76 -14.14 -17.87
C TYR A 120 8.72 -14.76 -16.47
N ARG A 121 9.82 -14.75 -15.73
CA ARG A 121 9.94 -15.35 -14.40
C ARG A 121 9.20 -14.49 -13.37
N GLY A 122 8.01 -14.90 -12.96
CA GLY A 122 7.21 -14.22 -11.93
C GLY A 122 6.70 -12.81 -12.27
N GLY A 123 7.06 -12.26 -13.45
CA GLY A 123 6.64 -10.93 -13.89
C GLY A 123 7.60 -9.79 -13.56
N GLY A 124 8.83 -10.07 -13.11
CA GLY A 124 9.87 -9.04 -12.92
C GLY A 124 9.42 -7.90 -11.98
N ARG A 125 9.50 -6.66 -12.48
CA ARG A 125 9.07 -5.45 -11.77
C ARG A 125 7.55 -5.32 -11.60
N SER A 126 6.72 -5.99 -12.39
CA SER A 126 5.27 -5.99 -12.22
C SER A 126 4.78 -6.89 -11.09
N SER A 127 5.66 -7.67 -10.50
CA SER A 127 5.34 -8.56 -9.40
C SER A 127 5.13 -7.79 -8.08
N ALA A 128 4.12 -8.19 -7.30
CA ALA A 128 3.88 -7.64 -5.96
C ALA A 128 5.07 -7.88 -4.99
N ARG A 129 6.08 -8.66 -5.37
CA ARG A 129 7.31 -8.85 -4.59
C ARG A 129 8.05 -7.53 -4.35
N GLU A 130 8.05 -6.60 -5.31
CA GLU A 130 8.71 -5.29 -5.19
C GLU A 130 8.18 -4.46 -4.00
N THR A 131 6.94 -4.70 -3.57
CA THR A 131 6.30 -3.96 -2.48
C THR A 131 6.97 -4.15 -1.12
N VAL A 132 7.84 -5.17 -0.96
CA VAL A 132 8.65 -5.29 0.27
C VAL A 132 9.53 -4.05 0.49
N MET A 133 10.04 -3.46 -0.59
CA MET A 133 10.83 -2.23 -0.50
C MET A 133 9.99 -1.00 -0.19
N ARG A 134 8.74 -0.95 -0.67
CA ARG A 134 7.80 0.11 -0.28
C ARG A 134 7.47 0.05 1.20
N VAL A 135 7.24 -1.16 1.73
CA VAL A 135 6.95 -1.37 3.16
C VAL A 135 8.16 -1.03 4.01
N ALA A 136 9.36 -1.43 3.61
CA ALA A 136 10.60 -1.07 4.31
C ALA A 136 10.80 0.46 4.36
N ALA A 137 10.67 1.14 3.22
CA ALA A 137 10.79 2.60 3.14
C ALA A 137 9.67 3.32 3.91
N GLY A 138 8.41 2.83 3.77
CA GLY A 138 7.25 3.34 4.50
C GLY A 138 7.37 3.16 6.01
N GLY A 139 8.02 2.08 6.47
CA GLY A 139 8.34 1.86 7.89
C GLY A 139 9.20 2.97 8.49
N ILE A 140 10.18 3.49 7.73
CA ILE A 140 11.00 4.66 8.16
C ILE A 140 10.11 5.89 8.31
N ALA A 141 9.28 6.19 7.30
CA ALA A 141 8.35 7.31 7.33
C ALA A 141 7.35 7.19 8.48
N ARG A 142 6.73 6.02 8.64
CA ARG A 142 5.76 5.72 9.70
C ARG A 142 6.36 5.90 11.09
N LYS A 143 7.58 5.39 11.31
CA LYS A 143 8.31 5.56 12.58
C LYS A 143 8.54 7.05 12.88
N TYR A 144 9.00 7.83 11.91
CA TYR A 144 9.21 9.26 12.07
C TYR A 144 7.91 9.98 12.41
N LEU A 145 6.85 9.76 11.65
CA LEU A 145 5.54 10.39 11.84
C LEU A 145 4.95 10.07 13.22
N ARG A 146 5.07 8.81 13.66
CA ARG A 146 4.61 8.38 14.98
C ARG A 146 5.40 9.03 16.10
N GLU A 147 6.74 9.01 16.05
CA GLU A 147 7.59 9.47 17.16
C GLU A 147 7.68 10.99 17.26
N ARG A 148 7.54 11.70 16.14
CA ARG A 148 7.69 13.16 16.09
C ARG A 148 6.38 13.93 16.07
N LEU A 149 5.32 13.33 15.54
CA LEU A 149 4.03 13.99 15.36
C LEU A 149 2.87 13.25 16.04
N GLY A 150 3.08 12.05 16.57
CA GLY A 150 2.01 11.24 17.17
C GLY A 150 1.01 10.69 16.12
N ILE A 151 1.37 10.69 14.83
CA ILE A 151 0.49 10.18 13.78
C ILE A 151 0.49 8.66 13.81
N GLU A 152 -0.70 8.08 13.95
CA GLU A 152 -0.93 6.65 13.90
C GLU A 152 -1.54 6.26 12.56
N ILE A 153 -0.96 5.23 11.91
CA ILE A 153 -1.44 4.71 10.63
C ILE A 153 -1.79 3.25 10.81
N PHE A 154 -3.00 2.88 10.41
CA PHE A 154 -3.48 1.50 10.46
C PHE A 154 -4.42 1.21 9.30
N GLY A 155 -4.47 -0.06 8.89
CA GLY A 155 -5.34 -0.49 7.79
C GLY A 155 -6.06 -1.79 8.14
N TYR A 156 -7.13 -2.05 7.40
CA TYR A 156 -7.94 -3.24 7.55
C TYR A 156 -8.64 -3.62 6.24
N LEU A 157 -9.00 -4.89 6.16
CA LEU A 157 -9.83 -5.41 5.08
C LEU A 157 -11.27 -4.96 5.30
N SER A 158 -11.82 -4.12 4.43
CA SER A 158 -13.19 -3.61 4.53
C SER A 158 -14.19 -4.33 3.61
N ALA A 159 -13.71 -5.14 2.65
CA ALA A 159 -14.53 -6.11 1.94
C ALA A 159 -13.65 -7.18 1.27
N ILE A 160 -14.21 -8.38 1.05
CA ILE A 160 -13.60 -9.44 0.24
C ILE A 160 -14.69 -10.17 -0.55
N GLY A 161 -14.54 -10.19 -1.89
CA GLY A 161 -15.60 -10.73 -2.76
C GLY A 161 -16.96 -10.12 -2.42
N PRO A 162 -17.97 -10.92 -2.06
CA PRO A 162 -19.32 -10.43 -1.73
C PRO A 162 -19.49 -9.97 -0.28
N LEU A 163 -18.47 -10.14 0.58
CA LEU A 163 -18.59 -9.85 2.00
C LEU A 163 -18.08 -8.44 2.33
N ASP A 164 -18.95 -7.58 2.80
CA ASP A 164 -18.58 -6.31 3.44
C ASP A 164 -18.26 -6.53 4.91
N LEU A 165 -17.20 -5.86 5.39
CA LEU A 165 -16.68 -5.97 6.74
C LEU A 165 -16.70 -4.58 7.39
N ALA A 166 -17.60 -4.41 8.36
CA ALA A 166 -17.64 -3.19 9.16
C ALA A 166 -16.56 -3.22 10.24
N PRO A 167 -15.89 -2.10 10.52
CA PRO A 167 -14.94 -2.03 11.62
C PRO A 167 -15.66 -2.07 12.97
N VAL A 168 -15.07 -2.80 13.95
CA VAL A 168 -15.36 -2.68 15.37
C VAL A 168 -14.40 -1.65 15.97
N ASP A 169 -14.84 -0.94 17.00
CA ASP A 169 -14.02 0.07 17.68
C ASP A 169 -13.46 -0.50 19.01
N PRO A 170 -12.11 -0.51 19.22
CA PRO A 170 -11.04 -0.26 18.26
C PRO A 170 -10.87 -1.41 17.24
N PRO A 171 -10.40 -1.16 16.02
CA PRO A 171 -10.21 -2.21 15.02
C PRO A 171 -9.17 -3.24 15.49
N SER A 172 -9.56 -4.50 15.62
CA SER A 172 -8.68 -5.62 15.99
C SER A 172 -8.04 -6.32 14.78
N ALA A 173 -7.85 -5.56 13.69
CA ALA A 173 -7.41 -6.11 12.42
C ALA A 173 -6.03 -6.79 12.45
N TYR A 174 -5.17 -6.41 13.40
CA TYR A 174 -3.83 -7.00 13.51
C TYR A 174 -3.78 -8.35 14.21
N ASP A 175 -4.85 -8.72 14.90
CA ASP A 175 -4.90 -9.95 15.70
C ASP A 175 -5.26 -11.19 14.89
N ASN A 176 -5.47 -11.04 13.57
CA ASN A 176 -5.87 -12.12 12.70
C ASN A 176 -5.24 -12.04 11.30
N PRO A 177 -5.10 -13.16 10.58
CA PRO A 177 -4.40 -13.24 9.30
C PRO A 177 -5.13 -12.59 8.13
N PHE A 178 -6.37 -12.13 8.32
CA PHE A 178 -7.18 -11.46 7.29
C PHE A 178 -7.12 -9.95 7.36
N PHE A 179 -6.51 -9.38 8.40
CA PHE A 179 -6.69 -7.96 8.73
C PHE A 179 -8.18 -7.60 8.83
N CYS A 180 -8.99 -8.53 9.32
CA CYS A 180 -10.43 -8.37 9.49
C CYS A 180 -10.70 -7.51 10.73
N PRO A 181 -11.46 -6.40 10.59
CA PRO A 181 -11.74 -5.50 11.71
C PRO A 181 -12.87 -6.01 12.61
N ASP A 182 -13.51 -7.13 12.24
CA ASP A 182 -14.55 -7.81 13.01
C ASP A 182 -14.18 -9.29 13.23
N PRO A 183 -13.66 -9.65 14.41
CA PRO A 183 -13.26 -11.02 14.73
C PRO A 183 -14.38 -12.05 14.60
N SER A 184 -15.66 -11.65 14.73
CA SER A 184 -16.80 -12.56 14.60
C SER A 184 -16.99 -13.09 13.18
N ARG A 185 -16.42 -12.41 12.17
CA ARG A 185 -16.51 -12.77 10.76
C ARG A 185 -15.40 -13.70 10.27
N ILE A 186 -14.40 -14.02 11.13
CA ILE A 186 -13.21 -14.79 10.71
C ILE A 186 -13.60 -16.17 10.18
N ALA A 187 -14.49 -16.89 10.86
CA ALA A 187 -14.91 -18.23 10.41
C ALA A 187 -15.58 -18.20 9.02
N GLU A 188 -16.38 -17.18 8.73
CA GLU A 188 -17.02 -17.00 7.43
C GLU A 188 -15.97 -16.67 6.34
N LEU A 189 -14.98 -15.84 6.67
CA LEU A 189 -13.86 -15.53 5.77
C LEU A 189 -13.02 -16.77 5.46
N GLU A 190 -12.72 -17.59 6.45
CA GLU A 190 -12.00 -18.84 6.26
C GLU A 190 -12.75 -19.79 5.32
N GLN A 191 -14.06 -19.95 5.53
CA GLN A 191 -14.88 -20.81 4.67
C GLN A 191 -14.89 -20.28 3.22
N LEU A 192 -15.11 -18.97 3.03
CA LEU A 192 -15.09 -18.34 1.70
C LEU A 192 -13.76 -18.56 1.00
N MET A 193 -12.64 -18.37 1.71
CA MET A 193 -11.30 -18.54 1.13
C MET A 193 -10.98 -20.02 0.80
N TRP A 194 -11.46 -20.96 1.59
CA TRP A 194 -11.35 -22.40 1.28
C TRP A 194 -12.13 -22.78 0.03
N ASP A 195 -13.34 -22.27 -0.12
CA ASP A 195 -14.20 -22.54 -1.29
C ASP A 195 -13.57 -21.99 -2.58
N VAL A 196 -13.07 -20.76 -2.55
CA VAL A 196 -12.37 -20.12 -3.67
C VAL A 196 -11.09 -20.88 -4.04
N ARG A 197 -10.31 -21.25 -3.04
CA ARG A 197 -9.08 -22.04 -3.25
C ARG A 197 -9.39 -23.42 -3.86
N LYS A 198 -10.45 -24.09 -3.40
CA LYS A 198 -10.89 -25.37 -3.95
C LYS A 198 -11.39 -25.25 -5.38
N ALA A 199 -12.00 -24.11 -5.73
CA ALA A 199 -12.40 -23.81 -7.10
C ALA A 199 -11.20 -23.46 -8.01
N GLY A 200 -10.00 -23.22 -7.46
CA GLY A 200 -8.83 -22.78 -8.21
C GLY A 200 -8.93 -21.34 -8.71
N ASP A 201 -9.77 -20.53 -8.10
CA ASP A 201 -10.11 -19.16 -8.48
C ASP A 201 -9.58 -18.14 -7.47
N SER A 202 -9.98 -16.87 -7.59
CA SER A 202 -9.52 -15.75 -6.76
C SER A 202 -10.62 -14.73 -6.52
N LEU A 203 -10.45 -13.92 -5.48
CA LEU A 203 -11.35 -12.83 -5.12
C LEU A 203 -10.65 -11.47 -5.11
N GLY A 204 -11.41 -10.43 -5.40
CA GLY A 204 -11.04 -9.05 -5.14
C GLY A 204 -11.27 -8.67 -3.68
N ALA A 205 -10.78 -7.49 -3.30
CA ALA A 205 -10.93 -6.96 -1.96
C ALA A 205 -11.05 -5.44 -1.96
N ARG A 206 -11.62 -4.89 -0.88
CA ARG A 206 -11.50 -3.49 -0.52
C ARG A 206 -10.68 -3.39 0.76
N VAL A 207 -9.63 -2.59 0.73
CA VAL A 207 -8.80 -2.26 1.90
C VAL A 207 -9.04 -0.81 2.26
N THR A 208 -9.21 -0.55 3.54
CA THR A 208 -9.29 0.80 4.10
C THR A 208 -8.03 1.05 4.90
N VAL A 209 -7.43 2.23 4.71
CA VAL A 209 -6.29 2.71 5.51
C VAL A 209 -6.62 4.07 6.10
N VAL A 210 -6.25 4.25 7.37
CA VAL A 210 -6.55 5.44 8.15
C VAL A 210 -5.26 6.02 8.72
N ALA A 211 -5.13 7.34 8.68
CA ALA A 211 -4.13 8.07 9.45
C ALA A 211 -4.83 8.97 10.47
N ARG A 212 -4.54 8.73 11.74
CA ARG A 212 -5.08 9.47 12.89
C ARG A 212 -4.03 10.43 13.45
N GLY A 213 -4.46 11.57 13.97
CA GLY A 213 -3.56 12.55 14.55
C GLY A 213 -2.76 13.35 13.50
N VAL A 214 -3.26 13.42 12.29
CA VAL A 214 -2.64 14.26 11.23
C VAL A 214 -3.00 15.72 11.50
N PRO A 215 -1.99 16.62 11.61
CA PRO A 215 -2.28 18.04 11.81
C PRO A 215 -2.93 18.66 10.58
N PRO A 216 -3.72 19.73 10.72
CA PRO A 216 -4.20 20.50 9.58
C PRO A 216 -3.04 21.18 8.87
N GLY A 217 -3.09 21.22 7.52
CA GLY A 217 -2.11 21.98 6.74
C GLY A 217 -1.22 21.16 5.80
N LEU A 218 -1.33 19.83 5.78
CA LEU A 218 -0.60 18.99 4.81
C LEU A 218 -1.34 18.93 3.49
N GLY A 219 -0.65 19.24 2.40
CA GLY A 219 -1.18 19.27 1.03
C GLY A 219 -0.86 20.57 0.33
N GLU A 220 -0.57 20.50 -0.98
CA GLU A 220 -0.13 21.61 -1.80
C GLU A 220 -1.13 21.87 -2.96
N PRO A 221 -2.10 22.77 -2.83
CA PRO A 221 -2.90 23.15 -3.98
C PRO A 221 -2.01 23.83 -5.04
N VAL A 222 -2.32 23.70 -6.32
CA VAL A 222 -3.51 23.14 -6.92
C VAL A 222 -3.31 21.67 -7.32
N PHE A 223 -2.11 21.26 -7.78
CA PHE A 223 -1.88 19.95 -8.41
C PHE A 223 -1.38 18.87 -7.44
N ASP A 224 -0.60 19.26 -6.43
CA ASP A 224 -0.07 18.36 -5.41
C ASP A 224 -0.97 18.34 -4.17
N ARG A 225 -2.26 18.25 -4.40
CA ARG A 225 -3.27 18.07 -3.35
C ARG A 225 -3.02 16.75 -2.63
N LEU A 226 -3.22 16.73 -1.33
CA LEU A 226 -3.01 15.53 -0.52
C LEU A 226 -3.86 14.34 -0.99
N ASP A 227 -5.14 14.56 -1.35
CA ASP A 227 -6.01 13.52 -1.90
C ASP A 227 -5.53 13.01 -3.27
N ALA A 228 -4.99 13.88 -4.12
CA ALA A 228 -4.44 13.50 -5.42
C ALA A 228 -3.18 12.64 -5.27
N ASP A 229 -2.25 13.03 -4.39
CA ASP A 229 -1.03 12.28 -4.15
C ASP A 229 -1.31 10.93 -3.45
N LEU A 230 -2.28 10.91 -2.52
CA LEU A 230 -2.77 9.66 -1.93
C LEU A 230 -3.37 8.72 -2.98
N ALA A 231 -4.21 9.24 -3.88
CA ALA A 231 -4.79 8.46 -4.96
C ALA A 231 -3.70 7.92 -5.91
N HIS A 232 -2.71 8.73 -6.27
CA HIS A 232 -1.55 8.33 -7.07
C HIS A 232 -0.75 7.22 -6.37
N ALA A 233 -0.46 7.37 -5.08
CA ALA A 233 0.27 6.39 -4.29
C ALA A 233 -0.46 5.04 -4.25
N MET A 234 -1.76 5.05 -3.91
CA MET A 234 -2.58 3.85 -3.82
C MET A 234 -2.80 3.17 -5.17
N MET A 235 -3.06 3.94 -6.25
CA MET A 235 -3.18 3.41 -7.61
C MET A 235 -1.89 2.76 -8.13
N SER A 236 -0.72 3.12 -7.58
CA SER A 236 0.55 2.50 -7.92
C SER A 236 0.74 1.09 -7.34
N ILE A 237 -0.10 0.69 -6.37
CA ILE A 237 -0.05 -0.64 -5.77
C ILE A 237 -0.60 -1.67 -6.77
N ASN A 238 0.09 -2.81 -6.88
CA ASN A 238 -0.31 -3.89 -7.78
C ASN A 238 -1.77 -4.33 -7.52
N ALA A 239 -2.52 -4.57 -8.59
CA ALA A 239 -3.93 -4.97 -8.62
C ALA A 239 -4.94 -3.90 -8.18
N VAL A 240 -4.56 -2.74 -7.70
CA VAL A 240 -5.50 -1.66 -7.40
C VAL A 240 -6.17 -1.16 -8.68
N LYS A 241 -7.49 -0.92 -8.61
CA LYS A 241 -8.35 -0.48 -9.71
C LYS A 241 -9.25 0.69 -9.36
N GLY A 242 -9.32 1.08 -8.10
CA GLY A 242 -10.07 2.22 -7.63
C GLY A 242 -9.54 2.72 -6.32
N VAL A 243 -9.64 4.02 -6.10
CA VAL A 243 -9.29 4.70 -4.84
C VAL A 243 -10.40 5.68 -4.53
N GLU A 244 -10.80 5.73 -3.27
CA GLU A 244 -11.79 6.66 -2.74
C GLU A 244 -11.24 7.34 -1.49
N ILE A 245 -11.57 8.62 -1.31
CA ILE A 245 -11.22 9.41 -0.13
C ILE A 245 -12.51 9.74 0.62
N GLY A 246 -12.58 9.46 1.92
CA GLY A 246 -13.79 9.62 2.70
C GLY A 246 -14.97 8.82 2.13
N ASP A 247 -16.14 9.44 1.94
CA ASP A 247 -17.32 8.78 1.37
C ASP A 247 -17.18 8.40 -0.11
N GLY A 248 -16.12 8.85 -0.79
CA GLY A 248 -15.78 8.46 -2.16
C GLY A 248 -16.96 8.55 -3.12
N PHE A 249 -17.29 7.49 -3.85
CA PHE A 249 -18.40 7.46 -4.81
C PHE A 249 -19.79 7.57 -4.17
N ALA A 250 -19.93 7.33 -2.87
CA ALA A 250 -21.21 7.50 -2.18
C ALA A 250 -21.68 8.97 -2.19
N THR A 251 -20.74 9.93 -2.28
CA THR A 251 -21.03 11.38 -2.34
C THR A 251 -21.98 11.76 -3.46
N VAL A 252 -21.99 11.02 -4.57
CA VAL A 252 -22.87 11.27 -5.74
C VAL A 252 -24.36 11.21 -5.37
N ARG A 253 -24.71 10.48 -4.30
CA ARG A 253 -26.09 10.30 -3.83
C ARG A 253 -26.47 11.25 -2.70
N GLN A 254 -25.50 12.00 -2.16
CA GLN A 254 -25.70 12.93 -1.06
C GLN A 254 -26.05 14.33 -1.56
N ARG A 255 -26.85 15.05 -0.78
CA ARG A 255 -27.04 16.48 -0.98
C ARG A 255 -25.92 17.27 -0.32
N GLY A 256 -25.64 18.48 -0.78
CA GLY A 256 -24.62 19.33 -0.17
C GLY A 256 -24.83 19.56 1.33
N SER A 257 -26.09 19.65 1.79
CA SER A 257 -26.42 19.76 3.21
C SER A 257 -26.17 18.49 4.03
N GLU A 258 -26.07 17.34 3.37
CA GLU A 258 -25.79 16.03 4.01
C GLU A 258 -24.29 15.74 4.01
N HIS A 259 -23.59 16.16 2.95
CA HIS A 259 -22.17 15.87 2.75
C HIS A 259 -21.23 16.83 3.51
N ARG A 260 -21.65 18.08 3.76
CA ARG A 260 -20.78 19.05 4.39
C ARG A 260 -20.38 18.64 5.80
N ASP A 261 -19.10 18.67 6.10
CA ASP A 261 -18.55 18.44 7.44
C ASP A 261 -18.67 19.74 8.23
N GLU A 262 -19.74 19.89 9.04
CA GLU A 262 -19.98 21.12 9.80
C GLU A 262 -18.94 21.30 10.91
N LEU A 263 -18.43 22.54 11.02
CA LEU A 263 -17.50 22.93 12.06
C LEU A 263 -18.27 23.43 13.28
N THR A 264 -17.91 22.92 14.44
CA THR A 264 -18.47 23.34 15.71
C THR A 264 -17.34 23.77 16.67
N PRO A 265 -17.63 24.44 17.78
CA PRO A 265 -16.62 24.74 18.79
C PRO A 265 -15.96 23.50 19.41
N SER A 266 -16.56 22.32 19.26
CA SER A 266 -16.03 21.03 19.74
C SER A 266 -15.32 20.21 18.65
N GLY A 267 -15.16 20.73 17.44
CA GLY A 267 -14.54 20.05 16.31
C GLY A 267 -15.50 19.83 15.14
N PHE A 268 -15.14 18.97 14.21
CA PHE A 268 -15.98 18.60 13.08
C PHE A 268 -17.11 17.65 13.52
N ALA A 269 -18.32 17.83 12.98
CA ALA A 269 -19.47 16.98 13.30
C ALA A 269 -19.43 15.63 12.55
N THR A 270 -18.87 15.60 11.35
CA THR A 270 -18.75 14.43 10.46
C THR A 270 -17.39 14.46 9.73
N ASN A 271 -17.06 13.39 9.01
CA ASN A 271 -15.82 13.28 8.21
C ASN A 271 -16.10 12.68 6.83
N HIS A 272 -17.09 13.22 6.12
CA HIS A 272 -17.46 12.77 4.78
C HIS A 272 -16.35 13.00 3.75
N ALA A 273 -15.60 14.11 3.92
CA ALA A 273 -14.47 14.45 3.07
C ALA A 273 -13.20 13.61 3.35
N GLY A 274 -13.22 12.74 4.36
CA GLY A 274 -12.09 11.87 4.70
C GLY A 274 -10.84 12.60 5.17
N GLY A 275 -11.01 13.72 5.91
CA GLY A 275 -9.92 14.47 6.54
C GLY A 275 -9.20 15.45 5.61
N ILE A 276 -9.71 15.68 4.40
CA ILE A 276 -9.04 16.54 3.39
C ILE A 276 -10.05 17.52 2.81
N LEU A 277 -9.79 18.81 2.98
CA LEU A 277 -10.60 19.90 2.45
C LEU A 277 -9.75 20.79 1.54
N GLY A 278 -10.20 21.00 0.30
CA GLY A 278 -9.45 21.78 -0.68
C GLY A 278 -8.07 21.20 -1.04
N GLY A 279 -7.84 19.92 -0.77
CA GLY A 279 -6.57 19.23 -0.99
C GLY A 279 -5.58 19.35 0.17
N ILE A 280 -6.03 19.87 1.32
CA ILE A 280 -5.22 20.09 2.53
C ILE A 280 -5.84 19.31 3.68
N SER A 281 -5.02 18.70 4.53
CA SER A 281 -5.50 18.01 5.74
C SER A 281 -6.25 18.95 6.67
N SER A 282 -7.39 18.50 7.19
CA SER A 282 -8.27 19.30 8.06
C SER A 282 -7.97 19.15 9.56
N GLY A 283 -7.14 18.17 9.94
CA GLY A 283 -6.94 17.74 11.34
C GLY A 283 -7.80 16.54 11.76
N GLN A 284 -8.73 16.11 10.89
CA GLN A 284 -9.51 14.89 11.08
C GLN A 284 -8.73 13.67 10.61
N ASP A 285 -9.22 12.46 10.94
CA ASP A 285 -8.68 11.21 10.42
C ASP A 285 -8.70 11.23 8.88
N ILE A 286 -7.57 10.94 8.26
CA ILE A 286 -7.51 10.72 6.82
C ILE A 286 -7.95 9.30 6.54
N VAL A 287 -8.97 9.15 5.70
CA VAL A 287 -9.58 7.86 5.36
C VAL A 287 -9.48 7.60 3.87
N VAL A 288 -8.80 6.52 3.50
CA VAL A 288 -8.60 6.11 2.10
C VAL A 288 -9.06 4.67 1.92
N HIS A 289 -9.87 4.44 0.88
CA HIS A 289 -10.30 3.11 0.46
C HIS A 289 -9.69 2.76 -0.88
N MET A 290 -9.31 1.51 -1.08
CA MET A 290 -8.83 1.03 -2.37
C MET A 290 -9.46 -0.31 -2.75
N ALA A 291 -9.85 -0.43 -4.01
CA ALA A 291 -10.39 -1.65 -4.60
C ALA A 291 -9.28 -2.41 -5.33
N LEU A 292 -9.08 -3.67 -4.98
CA LEU A 292 -8.14 -4.57 -5.62
C LEU A 292 -8.89 -5.61 -6.46
N LYS A 293 -8.47 -5.76 -7.71
CA LYS A 293 -9.02 -6.81 -8.58
C LYS A 293 -8.60 -8.20 -8.09
N PRO A 294 -9.36 -9.26 -8.44
CA PRO A 294 -8.93 -10.63 -8.24
C PRO A 294 -7.56 -10.92 -8.86
N THR A 295 -6.82 -11.85 -8.27
CA THR A 295 -5.54 -12.33 -8.83
C THR A 295 -5.79 -12.96 -10.20
N SER A 296 -5.02 -12.55 -11.21
CA SER A 296 -5.19 -13.05 -12.58
C SER A 296 -4.51 -14.40 -12.82
N SER A 297 -3.63 -14.84 -11.94
CA SER A 297 -2.95 -16.13 -12.04
C SER A 297 -3.75 -17.18 -11.27
N ILE A 298 -4.66 -17.86 -11.97
CA ILE A 298 -5.60 -18.84 -11.42
C ILE A 298 -5.49 -20.19 -12.14
N GLN A 299 -6.05 -21.24 -11.54
CA GLN A 299 -6.04 -22.59 -12.10
C GLN A 299 -7.22 -22.87 -13.02
N VAL A 300 -8.20 -21.97 -13.09
CA VAL A 300 -9.29 -22.04 -14.03
C VAL A 300 -8.71 -21.84 -15.45
N PRO A 301 -8.97 -22.77 -16.40
CA PRO A 301 -8.51 -22.63 -17.77
C PRO A 301 -9.07 -21.36 -18.44
N GLY A 302 -8.25 -20.69 -19.22
CA GLY A 302 -8.64 -19.50 -19.97
C GLY A 302 -7.97 -19.44 -21.33
N MET A 303 -8.46 -18.60 -22.22
CA MET A 303 -7.87 -18.36 -23.53
C MET A 303 -6.91 -17.19 -23.51
N THR A 304 -5.83 -17.28 -24.30
CA THR A 304 -4.85 -16.22 -24.51
C THR A 304 -4.23 -16.36 -25.92
N ILE A 305 -3.18 -15.59 -26.16
CA ILE A 305 -2.34 -15.74 -27.35
C ILE A 305 -0.89 -16.07 -26.96
N ASN A 306 -0.18 -16.75 -27.86
CA ASN A 306 1.27 -16.92 -27.77
C ASN A 306 2.01 -15.69 -28.30
N MET A 307 3.34 -15.75 -28.35
CA MET A 307 4.18 -14.63 -28.84
C MET A 307 4.02 -14.37 -30.33
N ASP A 308 3.53 -15.34 -31.10
CA ASP A 308 3.26 -15.24 -32.54
C ASP A 308 1.84 -14.71 -32.83
N GLY A 309 1.04 -14.45 -31.78
CA GLY A 309 -0.33 -13.97 -31.90
C GLY A 309 -1.38 -15.07 -32.10
N GLU A 310 -1.01 -16.33 -32.01
CA GLU A 310 -1.91 -17.47 -32.19
C GLU A 310 -2.68 -17.78 -30.93
N PRO A 311 -3.98 -18.17 -31.01
CA PRO A 311 -4.80 -18.51 -29.87
C PRO A 311 -4.29 -19.80 -29.20
N VAL A 312 -4.15 -19.74 -27.87
CA VAL A 312 -3.72 -20.89 -27.05
C VAL A 312 -4.47 -20.88 -25.70
N ASP A 313 -4.66 -22.06 -25.13
CA ASP A 313 -5.16 -22.18 -23.77
C ASP A 313 -4.06 -21.90 -22.75
N VAL A 314 -4.45 -21.31 -21.61
CA VAL A 314 -3.57 -21.08 -20.48
C VAL A 314 -4.20 -21.52 -19.18
N VAL A 315 -3.42 -22.22 -18.36
CA VAL A 315 -3.68 -22.48 -16.95
C VAL A 315 -2.45 -22.03 -16.19
N THR A 316 -2.64 -21.13 -15.25
CA THR A 316 -1.50 -20.66 -14.46
C THR A 316 -1.33 -21.54 -13.24
N THR A 317 -0.27 -22.34 -13.24
CA THR A 317 0.15 -23.12 -12.07
C THR A 317 1.19 -22.31 -11.28
N GLY A 318 1.23 -22.49 -9.95
CA GLY A 318 2.21 -21.80 -9.12
C GLY A 318 1.63 -21.39 -7.76
N ARG A 319 2.43 -20.64 -7.01
CA ARG A 319 2.11 -20.21 -5.63
C ARG A 319 1.55 -18.78 -5.67
N HIS A 320 0.25 -18.65 -5.94
CA HIS A 320 -0.43 -17.34 -6.02
C HIS A 320 -1.34 -17.11 -4.81
N ASP A 321 -1.51 -15.84 -4.45
CA ASP A 321 -2.48 -15.45 -3.43
C ASP A 321 -3.90 -15.55 -4.02
N PRO A 322 -4.84 -16.29 -3.41
CA PRO A 322 -6.23 -16.29 -3.88
C PRO A 322 -6.94 -14.95 -3.64
N CYS A 323 -6.40 -14.11 -2.74
CA CYS A 323 -6.80 -12.73 -2.59
C CYS A 323 -5.59 -11.87 -2.22
N VAL A 324 -5.23 -10.91 -3.08
CA VAL A 324 -4.08 -10.02 -2.84
C VAL A 324 -4.37 -8.95 -1.76
N GLY A 325 -5.63 -8.72 -1.43
CA GLY A 325 -6.06 -7.76 -0.40
C GLY A 325 -5.45 -8.04 0.96
N LEU A 326 -5.27 -9.31 1.31
CA LEU A 326 -4.66 -9.72 2.59
C LEU A 326 -3.24 -9.17 2.79
N ARG A 327 -2.49 -9.00 1.71
CA ARG A 327 -1.13 -8.45 1.75
C ARG A 327 -1.05 -6.98 1.40
N ALA A 328 -2.12 -6.43 0.82
CA ALA A 328 -2.17 -5.04 0.41
C ALA A 328 -2.34 -4.08 1.58
N THR A 329 -2.90 -4.53 2.71
CA THR A 329 -3.12 -3.70 3.90
C THR A 329 -1.83 -3.03 4.40
N PRO A 330 -0.75 -3.74 4.77
CA PRO A 330 0.49 -3.10 5.20
C PRO A 330 1.19 -2.31 4.08
N ILE A 331 0.93 -2.63 2.81
CA ILE A 331 1.45 -1.84 1.68
C ILE A 331 0.75 -0.48 1.60
N ALA A 332 -0.58 -0.46 1.79
CA ALA A 332 -1.35 0.78 1.83
C ALA A 332 -0.93 1.69 2.99
N GLU A 333 -0.72 1.11 4.18
CA GLU A 333 -0.19 1.85 5.33
C GLU A 333 1.16 2.48 5.03
N ALA A 334 2.06 1.74 4.41
CA ALA A 334 3.37 2.22 4.01
C ALA A 334 3.27 3.36 2.99
N MET A 335 2.41 3.23 1.97
CA MET A 335 2.23 4.28 0.96
C MET A 335 1.58 5.53 1.54
N LEU A 336 0.62 5.40 2.47
CA LEU A 336 0.06 6.54 3.20
C LEU A 336 1.13 7.25 4.02
N ALA A 337 2.00 6.50 4.71
CA ALA A 337 3.11 7.07 5.48
C ALA A 337 4.10 7.84 4.59
N LEU A 338 4.43 7.32 3.41
CA LEU A 338 5.33 7.97 2.46
C LEU A 338 4.76 9.31 1.98
N VAL A 339 3.47 9.36 1.63
CA VAL A 339 2.82 10.60 1.20
C VAL A 339 2.79 11.62 2.33
N LEU A 340 2.35 11.22 3.52
CA LEU A 340 2.29 12.13 4.67
C LEU A 340 3.66 12.67 5.07
N MET A 341 4.69 11.83 5.01
CA MET A 341 6.06 12.24 5.32
C MET A 341 6.59 13.26 4.30
N ASP A 342 6.33 13.06 3.02
CA ASP A 342 6.71 14.01 1.97
C ASP A 342 6.03 15.35 2.14
N HIS A 343 4.70 15.37 2.34
CA HIS A 343 3.94 16.59 2.58
C HIS A 343 4.33 17.28 3.89
N TYR A 344 4.65 16.52 4.94
CA TYR A 344 5.17 17.09 6.18
C TYR A 344 6.50 17.84 5.96
N LEU A 345 7.44 17.27 5.23
CA LEU A 345 8.70 17.94 4.93
C LEU A 345 8.50 19.18 4.06
N ARG A 346 7.59 19.12 3.10
CA ARG A 346 7.21 20.28 2.25
C ARG A 346 6.61 21.38 3.11
N HIS A 347 5.62 21.06 3.94
CA HIS A 347 5.00 22.00 4.86
C HIS A 347 6.04 22.63 5.80
N ARG A 348 6.90 21.81 6.42
CA ARG A 348 7.96 22.29 7.29
C ARG A 348 8.95 23.21 6.57
N GLY A 349 9.27 22.93 5.32
CA GLY A 349 10.18 23.74 4.52
C GLY A 349 9.60 25.10 4.12
N GLN A 350 8.28 25.17 3.90
CA GLN A 350 7.61 26.36 3.39
C GLN A 350 6.87 27.16 4.47
N ASN A 351 6.30 26.49 5.47
CA ASN A 351 5.34 27.09 6.39
C ASN A 351 5.76 27.01 7.87
N ALA A 352 7.03 26.69 8.17
CA ALA A 352 7.49 26.54 9.56
C ALA A 352 7.28 27.80 10.43
N ASP A 353 7.31 28.97 9.81
CA ASP A 353 7.16 30.28 10.49
C ASP A 353 5.72 30.79 10.44
N VAL A 354 4.77 30.03 9.87
CA VAL A 354 3.37 30.42 9.76
C VAL A 354 2.63 30.08 11.06
N SER A 355 1.95 31.06 11.62
CA SER A 355 1.01 30.86 12.74
C SER A 355 -0.37 31.36 12.37
N SER A 356 -1.40 30.55 12.62
CA SER A 356 -2.79 30.95 12.42
C SER A 356 -3.30 31.73 13.65
N SER A 357 -4.06 32.80 13.41
CA SER A 357 -4.83 33.48 14.47
C SER A 357 -6.08 32.69 14.87
N THR A 358 -6.49 31.71 14.07
CA THR A 358 -7.60 30.82 14.37
C THR A 358 -7.09 29.67 15.22
N PRO A 359 -7.71 29.35 16.38
CA PRO A 359 -7.29 28.21 17.19
C PRO A 359 -7.50 26.90 16.42
N VAL A 360 -6.62 25.94 16.68
CA VAL A 360 -6.80 24.55 16.18
C VAL A 360 -8.06 23.98 16.83
N LEU A 361 -8.91 23.32 16.05
CA LEU A 361 -10.14 22.72 16.57
C LEU A 361 -9.83 21.60 17.57
N PRO A 362 -10.64 21.42 18.62
CA PRO A 362 -10.50 20.31 19.54
C PRO A 362 -10.51 18.96 18.81
N GLY A 363 -9.63 18.05 19.22
CA GLY A 363 -9.44 16.74 18.59
C GLY A 363 -8.47 16.74 17.41
N SER A 364 -8.05 17.90 16.90
CA SER A 364 -7.01 17.99 15.88
C SER A 364 -5.62 18.07 16.52
N ALA A 365 -4.65 17.37 15.94
CA ALA A 365 -3.25 17.52 16.32
C ALA A 365 -2.71 18.89 15.86
N ALA A 366 -1.70 19.42 16.54
CA ALA A 366 -0.94 20.60 16.13
C ALA A 366 0.49 20.19 15.71
N PHE A 367 1.15 21.03 14.92
CA PHE A 367 2.58 20.86 14.57
C PHE A 367 3.50 21.11 15.76
#